data_09341ef0d1502199277e8086fc640e09
#
_entry.id   09341ef0d1502199277e8086fc640e09
#
_cell.length_a   1.000
_cell.length_b   1.000
_cell.length_c   1.000
_cell.angle_alpha   90.00
_cell.angle_beta   90.00
_cell.angle_gamma   90.00
#
_symmetry.space_group_name_H-M   'P 1'
#
loop_
_entity.id
_entity.type
_entity.pdbx_description
1 polymer ?
#
loop_
_entity_poly.entity_id
_entity_poly.type
_entity_poly.pdbx_seq_one_letter_code
_entity_poly.pdbx_strand_id
1 'polypeptide(L)'
;MKRKVFTLILALSLLMAGCGSEANQTNWDESWTVIAPFLAAEPMEGFAFGESDDIFGISGVYYAAWTNGDARSFTNSEGEDTVIFDAQIYVVAQECRTEEEAQQNISAWKAREKQNYQASEEFGITVNDRDYIMMNMVSGNEGNPYGSGTAAFTASGTNAICVELVCSDTFAGDPRSLMEEFLGGLHFSE
;
A
#
# COMPACT_ATOMS: atom_id res chain seq x y z
N MET A 1 -23.17 11.21 -25.78
CA MET A 1 -23.12 9.99 -24.94
C MET A 1 -22.99 10.44 -23.48
N LYS A 2 -23.86 9.97 -22.58
CA LYS A 2 -24.07 10.55 -21.26
C LYS A 2 -23.01 10.00 -20.29
N ARG A 3 -22.17 10.89 -19.76
CA ARG A 3 -21.25 10.60 -18.64
C ARG A 3 -22.06 10.27 -17.39
N LYS A 4 -21.94 9.06 -16.88
CA LYS A 4 -22.45 8.72 -15.57
C LYS A 4 -21.36 9.04 -14.55
N VAL A 5 -21.50 10.17 -13.89
CA VAL A 5 -20.77 10.50 -12.68
C VAL A 5 -21.34 9.59 -11.59
N PHE A 6 -20.55 8.66 -11.10
CA PHE A 6 -20.90 7.86 -9.92
C PHE A 6 -20.53 8.69 -8.68
N THR A 7 -21.52 9.40 -8.17
CA THR A 7 -21.49 9.92 -6.81
C THR A 7 -22.07 8.81 -5.91
N LEU A 8 -21.21 8.07 -5.25
CA LEU A 8 -21.65 7.13 -4.20
C LEU A 8 -21.60 7.85 -2.87
N ILE A 9 -22.76 8.20 -2.36
CA ILE A 9 -22.96 8.75 -1.02
C ILE A 9 -22.87 7.58 -0.04
N LEU A 10 -21.86 7.65 0.84
CA LEU A 10 -21.71 6.71 1.94
C LEU A 10 -22.65 7.08 3.07
N ALA A 11 -23.67 6.30 3.29
CA ALA A 11 -24.44 6.23 4.52
C ALA A 11 -24.81 4.78 4.76
N LEU A 12 -23.98 4.03 5.45
CA LEU A 12 -24.40 2.82 6.12
C LEU A 12 -23.61 2.63 7.41
N SER A 13 -24.09 3.32 8.43
CA SER A 13 -23.75 3.00 9.81
C SER A 13 -24.69 1.90 10.32
N LEU A 14 -24.07 0.88 10.94
CA LEU A 14 -24.59 0.02 12.02
C LEU A 14 -25.80 -0.87 11.73
N LEU A 15 -25.54 -2.16 11.80
CA LEU A 15 -26.17 -3.15 12.69
C LEU A 15 -25.87 -4.56 12.17
N MET A 16 -24.77 -5.14 12.62
CA MET A 16 -24.68 -6.60 12.73
C MET A 16 -24.18 -6.96 14.13
N ALA A 17 -25.10 -7.05 15.06
CA ALA A 17 -24.91 -7.85 16.24
C ALA A 17 -24.96 -9.33 15.83
N GLY A 18 -23.81 -9.92 15.62
CA GLY A 18 -23.62 -11.34 15.36
C GLY A 18 -22.62 -11.87 16.36
N CYS A 19 -23.03 -12.75 17.25
CA CYS A 19 -22.20 -13.50 18.18
C CYS A 19 -21.02 -14.17 17.45
N GLY A 20 -19.81 -13.73 17.75
CA GLY A 20 -18.57 -14.37 17.35
C GLY A 20 -17.46 -13.75 18.18
N SER A 21 -16.82 -14.58 19.01
CA SER A 21 -15.59 -14.36 19.79
C SER A 21 -15.10 -12.91 19.87
N GLU A 22 -14.97 -12.40 21.09
CA GLU A 22 -14.21 -11.18 21.37
C GLU A 22 -12.79 -11.33 20.80
N ALA A 23 -12.62 -11.07 19.52
CA ALA A 23 -11.31 -10.73 19.00
C ALA A 23 -10.90 -9.45 19.73
N ASN A 24 -9.77 -9.46 20.41
CA ASN A 24 -9.16 -8.28 21.01
C ASN A 24 -9.15 -7.19 19.93
N GLN A 25 -10.11 -6.26 20.02
CA GLN A 25 -10.09 -5.10 19.15
C GLN A 25 -8.89 -4.28 19.60
N THR A 26 -7.86 -4.26 18.79
CA THR A 26 -6.72 -3.36 18.97
C THR A 26 -7.27 -1.94 19.02
N ASN A 27 -6.99 -1.22 20.10
CA ASN A 27 -7.45 0.15 20.26
C ASN A 27 -6.45 1.07 19.56
N TRP A 28 -6.62 1.24 18.23
CA TRP A 28 -5.84 2.16 17.42
C TRP A 28 -6.13 3.62 17.82
N ASP A 29 -5.14 4.50 17.64
CA ASP A 29 -5.38 5.94 17.73
C ASP A 29 -6.42 6.38 16.69
N GLU A 30 -7.32 7.28 17.08
CA GLU A 30 -8.43 7.73 16.21
C GLU A 30 -7.94 8.51 14.97
N SER A 31 -6.71 9.05 15.02
CA SER A 31 -6.10 9.76 13.90
C SER A 31 -5.46 8.83 12.88
N TRP A 32 -5.26 7.56 13.21
CA TRP A 32 -4.59 6.59 12.35
C TRP A 32 -5.53 5.97 11.33
N THR A 33 -5.01 5.67 10.17
CA THR A 33 -5.73 4.89 9.15
C THR A 33 -5.58 3.41 9.44
N VAL A 34 -6.68 2.74 9.77
CA VAL A 34 -6.70 1.28 9.97
C VAL A 34 -6.71 0.61 8.58
N ILE A 35 -5.65 -0.14 8.27
CA ILE A 35 -5.48 -0.86 7.02
C ILE A 35 -6.05 -2.27 7.11
N ALA A 36 -5.74 -2.95 8.22
CA ALA A 36 -6.17 -4.32 8.52
C ALA A 36 -6.40 -4.44 10.03
N PRO A 37 -7.05 -5.49 10.54
CA PRO A 37 -7.22 -5.68 11.98
C PRO A 37 -5.92 -5.65 12.79
N PHE A 38 -4.81 -5.95 12.14
CA PHE A 38 -3.47 -6.06 12.73
C PHE A 38 -2.50 -4.95 12.27
N LEU A 39 -2.96 -3.98 11.45
CA LEU A 39 -2.09 -2.96 10.86
C LEU A 39 -2.80 -1.62 10.73
N ALA A 40 -2.16 -0.56 11.21
CA ALA A 40 -2.58 0.82 11.01
C ALA A 40 -1.41 1.72 10.62
N ALA A 41 -1.69 2.87 10.03
CA ALA A 41 -0.71 3.87 9.64
C ALA A 41 -1.04 5.24 10.24
N GLU A 42 -0.01 5.95 10.71
CA GLU A 42 -0.12 7.36 11.06
C GLU A 42 -0.40 8.24 9.84
N PRO A 43 -1.05 9.40 10.03
CA PRO A 43 -1.13 10.41 8.97
C PRO A 43 0.28 10.83 8.54
N MET A 44 0.50 10.92 7.24
CA MET A 44 1.77 11.37 6.66
C MET A 44 1.60 12.75 6.03
N GLU A 45 2.52 13.68 6.34
CA GLU A 45 2.46 15.04 5.81
C GLU A 45 2.54 15.04 4.28
N GLY A 46 1.64 15.80 3.64
CA GLY A 46 1.57 15.90 2.19
C GLY A 46 0.92 14.72 1.47
N PHE A 47 0.48 13.68 2.20
CA PHE A 47 -0.24 12.55 1.64
C PHE A 47 -1.71 12.55 2.07
N ALA A 48 -2.59 12.31 1.11
CA ALA A 48 -4.00 12.08 1.34
C ALA A 48 -4.31 10.60 1.22
N PHE A 49 -5.03 10.06 2.20
CA PHE A 49 -5.56 8.70 2.11
C PHE A 49 -6.62 8.63 1.02
N GLY A 50 -6.44 7.74 0.07
CA GLY A 50 -7.44 7.38 -0.92
C GLY A 50 -8.34 6.26 -0.37
N GLU A 51 -9.62 6.27 -0.71
CA GLU A 51 -10.49 5.16 -0.34
C GLU A 51 -9.90 3.86 -0.88
N SER A 52 -9.71 2.90 0.02
CA SER A 52 -9.40 1.54 -0.37
C SER A 52 -10.68 0.91 -0.87
N ASP A 53 -10.87 0.87 -2.19
CA ASP A 53 -11.80 -0.10 -2.73
C ASP A 53 -11.28 -1.48 -2.34
N ASP A 54 -12.18 -2.34 -1.89
CA ASP A 54 -11.91 -3.77 -1.66
C ASP A 54 -11.66 -4.41 -3.05
N ILE A 55 -10.47 -4.07 -3.59
CA ILE A 55 -10.13 -4.26 -5.01
C ILE A 55 -10.15 -5.74 -5.37
N PHE A 56 -10.02 -6.63 -4.37
CA PHE A 56 -9.88 -8.04 -4.65
C PHE A 56 -11.04 -8.89 -4.15
N GLY A 57 -11.89 -8.40 -3.24
CA GLY A 57 -12.96 -9.20 -2.64
C GLY A 57 -12.45 -10.52 -2.05
N ILE A 58 -11.15 -10.60 -1.75
CA ILE A 58 -10.50 -11.80 -1.22
C ILE A 58 -10.45 -11.66 0.30
N SER A 59 -11.11 -12.55 0.99
CA SER A 59 -11.11 -12.58 2.46
C SER A 59 -9.68 -12.67 3.00
N GLY A 60 -9.35 -11.80 3.98
CA GLY A 60 -8.03 -11.75 4.59
C GLY A 60 -6.96 -10.99 3.79
N VAL A 61 -7.34 -10.34 2.69
CA VAL A 61 -6.46 -9.43 1.95
C VAL A 61 -6.99 -8.00 2.09
N TYR A 62 -6.14 -7.11 2.53
CA TYR A 62 -6.43 -5.71 2.81
C TYR A 62 -5.56 -4.83 1.92
N TYR A 63 -6.12 -3.73 1.48
CA TYR A 63 -5.43 -2.78 0.61
C TYR A 63 -5.69 -1.36 1.09
N ALA A 64 -4.67 -0.52 1.03
CA ALA A 64 -4.77 0.90 1.31
C ALA A 64 -3.85 1.70 0.39
N ALA A 65 -4.25 2.93 0.06
CA ALA A 65 -3.46 3.79 -0.82
C ALA A 65 -3.42 5.22 -0.29
N TRP A 66 -2.30 5.89 -0.50
CA TRP A 66 -2.10 7.31 -0.25
C TRP A 66 -1.53 7.98 -1.49
N THR A 67 -1.89 9.22 -1.72
CA THR A 67 -1.45 10.02 -2.85
C THR A 67 -0.85 11.34 -2.39
N ASN A 68 0.20 11.79 -3.06
CA ASN A 68 0.87 13.07 -2.84
C ASN A 68 0.81 13.92 -4.11
N GLY A 69 0.56 15.21 -3.96
CA GLY A 69 0.46 16.15 -5.07
C GLY A 69 -0.93 16.22 -5.70
N ASP A 70 -1.05 17.08 -6.69
CA ASP A 70 -2.31 17.28 -7.42
C ASP A 70 -2.55 16.16 -8.45
N ALA A 71 -3.81 15.79 -8.59
CA ALA A 71 -4.24 14.85 -9.61
C ALA A 71 -3.99 15.40 -11.02
N ARG A 72 -3.28 14.66 -11.85
CA ARG A 72 -2.99 15.01 -13.25
C ARG A 72 -3.51 13.94 -14.19
N SER A 73 -3.96 14.35 -15.39
CA SER A 73 -4.29 13.41 -16.45
C SER A 73 -3.02 12.91 -17.12
N PHE A 74 -2.96 11.62 -17.37
CA PHE A 74 -1.92 10.96 -18.13
C PHE A 74 -2.57 10.02 -19.16
N THR A 75 -2.14 10.11 -20.41
CA THR A 75 -2.59 9.20 -21.45
C THR A 75 -1.51 8.13 -21.67
N ASN A 76 -1.84 6.87 -21.45
CA ASN A 76 -0.91 5.76 -21.63
C ASN A 76 -0.62 5.48 -23.11
N SER A 77 0.29 4.55 -23.40
CA SER A 77 0.67 4.18 -24.76
C SER A 77 -0.47 3.53 -25.59
N GLU A 78 -1.53 3.10 -24.93
CA GLU A 78 -2.73 2.54 -25.55
C GLU A 78 -3.80 3.60 -25.82
N GLY A 79 -3.53 4.86 -25.45
CA GLY A 79 -4.43 5.99 -25.63
C GLY A 79 -5.51 6.08 -24.54
N GLU A 80 -5.34 5.42 -23.41
CA GLU A 80 -6.27 5.49 -22.30
C GLU A 80 -5.84 6.58 -21.31
N ASP A 81 -6.81 7.40 -20.89
CA ASP A 81 -6.60 8.43 -19.88
C ASP A 81 -6.71 7.85 -18.48
N THR A 82 -5.71 8.08 -17.66
CA THR A 82 -5.66 7.73 -16.26
C THR A 82 -5.30 8.96 -15.41
N VAL A 83 -5.51 8.87 -14.11
CA VAL A 83 -5.10 9.91 -13.15
C VAL A 83 -3.81 9.48 -12.47
N ILE A 84 -2.85 10.38 -12.41
CA ILE A 84 -1.58 10.19 -11.73
C ILE A 84 -1.34 11.29 -10.71
N PHE A 85 -0.47 11.02 -9.75
CA PHE A 85 -0.02 11.92 -8.69
C PHE A 85 1.51 12.05 -8.73
N ASP A 86 2.09 12.91 -7.90
CA ASP A 86 3.55 13.02 -7.81
C ASP A 86 4.15 11.77 -7.18
N ALA A 87 3.53 11.27 -6.12
CA ALA A 87 3.86 9.98 -5.53
C ALA A 87 2.59 9.25 -5.06
N GLN A 88 2.66 7.92 -5.03
CA GLN A 88 1.61 7.07 -4.47
C GLN A 88 2.23 5.98 -3.60
N ILE A 89 1.63 5.73 -2.44
CA ILE A 89 1.98 4.62 -1.57
C ILE A 89 0.83 3.63 -1.58
N TYR A 90 1.15 2.37 -1.79
CA TYR A 90 0.22 1.26 -1.72
C TYR A 90 0.64 0.32 -0.59
N VAL A 91 -0.31 -0.12 0.21
CA VAL A 91 -0.10 -1.15 1.21
C VAL A 91 -1.00 -2.33 0.90
N VAL A 92 -0.41 -3.50 0.80
CA VAL A 92 -1.12 -4.77 0.75
C VAL A 92 -0.78 -5.55 2.01
N ALA A 93 -1.78 -5.92 2.78
CA ALA A 93 -1.62 -6.76 3.96
C ALA A 93 -2.47 -8.02 3.81
N GLN A 94 -1.93 -9.17 4.14
CA GLN A 94 -2.59 -10.45 3.98
C GLN A 94 -2.46 -11.31 5.23
N GLU A 95 -3.60 -11.78 5.76
CA GLU A 95 -3.64 -12.83 6.75
C GLU A 95 -3.35 -14.17 6.10
N CYS A 96 -2.38 -14.90 6.64
CA CYS A 96 -1.98 -16.23 6.20
C CYS A 96 -2.29 -17.25 7.30
N ARG A 97 -2.34 -18.52 6.95
CA ARG A 97 -2.59 -19.59 7.92
C ARG A 97 -1.36 -19.92 8.75
N THR A 98 -0.18 -19.68 8.19
CA THR A 98 1.11 -19.99 8.79
C THR A 98 2.13 -18.92 8.44
N GLU A 99 3.19 -18.82 9.23
CA GLU A 99 4.33 -17.95 8.93
C GLU A 99 5.03 -18.34 7.62
N GLU A 100 5.06 -19.63 7.29
CA GLU A 100 5.62 -20.11 6.03
C GLU A 100 4.82 -19.59 4.83
N GLU A 101 3.48 -19.60 4.91
CA GLU A 101 2.61 -19.01 3.88
C GLU A 101 2.84 -17.51 3.73
N ALA A 102 3.03 -16.77 4.85
CA ALA A 102 3.37 -15.36 4.81
C ALA A 102 4.70 -15.11 4.08
N GLN A 103 5.73 -15.91 4.34
CA GLN A 103 7.01 -15.81 3.64
C GLN A 103 6.92 -16.20 2.16
N GLN A 104 6.06 -17.16 1.80
CA GLN A 104 5.79 -17.51 0.40
C GLN A 104 5.12 -16.36 -0.35
N ASN A 105 4.15 -15.68 0.28
CA ASN A 105 3.49 -14.50 -0.29
C ASN A 105 4.48 -13.34 -0.51
N ILE A 106 5.32 -13.05 0.48
CA ILE A 106 6.39 -12.05 0.34
C ILE A 106 7.31 -12.41 -0.84
N SER A 107 7.69 -13.68 -0.96
CA SER A 107 8.55 -14.13 -2.06
C SER A 107 7.88 -13.97 -3.41
N ALA A 108 6.58 -14.25 -3.51
CA ALA A 108 5.78 -14.06 -4.72
C ALA A 108 5.65 -12.57 -5.09
N TRP A 109 5.40 -11.69 -4.12
CA TRP A 109 5.33 -10.25 -4.34
C TRP A 109 6.67 -9.68 -4.81
N LYS A 110 7.78 -10.06 -4.16
CA LYS A 110 9.13 -9.66 -4.62
C LYS A 110 9.41 -10.11 -6.07
N ALA A 111 9.00 -11.32 -6.42
CA ALA A 111 9.15 -11.82 -7.78
C ALA A 111 8.32 -11.02 -8.79
N ARG A 112 7.11 -10.61 -8.43
CA ARG A 112 6.25 -9.74 -9.24
C ARG A 112 6.91 -8.39 -9.49
N GLU A 113 7.43 -7.75 -8.45
CA GLU A 113 8.09 -6.44 -8.60
C GLU A 113 9.31 -6.52 -9.51
N LYS A 114 10.09 -7.60 -9.42
CA LYS A 114 11.22 -7.85 -10.33
C LYS A 114 10.82 -8.10 -11.78
N GLN A 115 9.58 -8.50 -12.04
CA GLN A 115 9.04 -8.66 -13.39
C GLN A 115 8.52 -7.33 -13.96
N ASN A 116 7.93 -6.49 -13.10
CA ASN A 116 7.31 -5.23 -13.49
C ASN A 116 8.31 -4.08 -13.61
N TYR A 117 9.40 -4.13 -12.83
CA TYR A 117 10.40 -3.08 -12.72
C TYR A 117 11.82 -3.64 -12.87
N GLN A 118 12.74 -2.76 -13.24
CA GLN A 118 14.16 -3.02 -13.08
C GLN A 118 14.50 -2.83 -11.59
N ALA A 119 14.31 -3.86 -10.80
CA ALA A 119 14.55 -3.80 -9.36
C ALA A 119 16.05 -3.89 -9.05
N SER A 120 16.48 -3.14 -8.04
CA SER A 120 17.82 -3.29 -7.46
C SER A 120 17.95 -4.62 -6.72
N GLU A 121 19.16 -4.91 -6.28
CA GLU A 121 19.36 -5.96 -5.27
C GLU A 121 18.56 -5.66 -4.00
N GLU A 122 18.12 -6.74 -3.35
CA GLU A 122 17.41 -6.65 -2.07
C GLU A 122 18.42 -6.21 -0.99
N PHE A 123 17.95 -5.36 -0.08
CA PHE A 123 18.71 -4.95 1.10
C PHE A 123 17.79 -4.90 2.32
N GLY A 124 18.37 -5.19 3.49
CA GLY A 124 17.65 -5.12 4.78
C GLY A 124 17.70 -3.73 5.37
N ILE A 125 16.62 -3.32 6.01
CA ILE A 125 16.57 -2.17 6.93
C ILE A 125 15.79 -2.54 8.17
N THR A 126 16.04 -1.83 9.27
CA THR A 126 15.25 -1.95 10.50
C THR A 126 14.64 -0.59 10.81
N VAL A 127 13.31 -0.55 10.96
CA VAL A 127 12.55 0.64 11.34
C VAL A 127 11.65 0.28 12.52
N ASN A 128 11.74 1.03 13.62
CA ASN A 128 10.98 0.79 14.86
C ASN A 128 11.07 -0.68 15.34
N ASP A 129 12.29 -1.21 15.42
CA ASP A 129 12.61 -2.60 15.82
C ASP A 129 12.00 -3.69 14.90
N ARG A 130 11.54 -3.32 13.71
CA ARG A 130 11.02 -4.25 12.69
C ARG A 130 11.92 -4.30 11.48
N ASP A 131 12.23 -5.51 11.07
CA ASP A 131 13.05 -5.75 9.88
C ASP A 131 12.20 -5.77 8.62
N TYR A 132 12.68 -5.07 7.60
CA TYR A 132 12.10 -5.04 6.26
C TYR A 132 13.15 -5.46 5.23
N ILE A 133 12.71 -6.15 4.19
CA ILE A 133 13.47 -6.34 2.96
C ILE A 133 13.00 -5.28 1.98
N MET A 134 13.92 -4.46 1.49
CA MET A 134 13.62 -3.41 0.52
C MET A 134 14.29 -3.66 -0.83
N MET A 135 13.71 -3.06 -1.87
CA MET A 135 14.32 -2.94 -3.19
C MET A 135 13.93 -1.61 -3.82
N ASN A 136 14.87 -0.96 -4.50
CA ASN A 136 14.55 0.20 -5.34
C ASN A 136 14.03 -0.29 -6.70
N MET A 137 13.11 0.44 -7.27
CA MET A 137 12.45 0.12 -8.52
C MET A 137 12.66 1.25 -9.52
N VAL A 138 12.95 0.90 -10.76
CA VAL A 138 13.00 1.84 -11.88
C VAL A 138 12.11 1.28 -12.99
N SER A 139 11.22 2.09 -13.52
CA SER A 139 10.40 1.65 -14.64
C SER A 139 11.26 1.42 -15.88
N GLY A 140 11.14 0.25 -16.46
CA GLY A 140 11.72 -0.06 -17.79
C GLY A 140 10.79 0.29 -18.95
N ASN A 141 9.59 0.77 -18.67
CA ASN A 141 8.56 1.05 -19.65
C ASN A 141 8.37 2.58 -19.81
N GLU A 142 8.70 3.10 -21.00
CA GLU A 142 8.51 4.52 -21.33
C GLU A 142 7.03 4.99 -21.24
N GLY A 143 6.08 4.07 -21.26
CA GLY A 143 4.64 4.35 -21.07
C GLY A 143 4.18 4.37 -19.61
N ASN A 144 5.05 4.08 -18.64
CA ASN A 144 4.70 4.14 -17.23
C ASN A 144 4.91 5.57 -16.70
N PRO A 145 3.87 6.22 -16.14
CA PRO A 145 4.00 7.57 -15.59
C PRO A 145 4.85 7.63 -14.31
N TYR A 146 5.11 6.51 -13.68
CA TYR A 146 5.94 6.40 -12.50
C TYR A 146 7.30 5.82 -12.86
N GLY A 147 8.30 6.70 -12.95
CA GLY A 147 9.65 6.36 -13.39
C GLY A 147 10.48 5.63 -12.35
N SER A 148 10.18 5.82 -11.07
CA SER A 148 10.95 5.26 -9.96
C SER A 148 10.06 4.88 -8.78
N GLY A 149 10.63 4.12 -7.83
CA GLY A 149 9.92 3.73 -6.62
C GLY A 149 10.78 2.91 -5.68
N THR A 150 10.15 2.44 -4.62
CA THR A 150 10.74 1.54 -3.64
C THR A 150 9.66 0.59 -3.13
N ALA A 151 9.98 -0.69 -3.02
CA ALA A 151 9.10 -1.65 -2.35
C ALA A 151 9.74 -2.15 -1.06
N ALA A 152 8.92 -2.33 -0.02
CA ALA A 152 9.32 -2.86 1.27
C ALA A 152 8.42 -4.04 1.66
N PHE A 153 9.00 -5.09 2.21
CA PHE A 153 8.32 -6.32 2.56
C PHE A 153 8.68 -6.74 3.98
N THR A 154 7.68 -7.13 4.76
CA THR A 154 7.87 -7.69 6.10
C THR A 154 6.79 -8.72 6.42
N ALA A 155 7.07 -9.57 7.40
CA ALA A 155 6.05 -10.42 8.02
C ALA A 155 5.91 -10.07 9.51
N SER A 156 4.70 -10.18 10.03
CA SER A 156 4.38 -10.08 11.45
C SER A 156 3.57 -11.32 11.86
N GLY A 157 4.26 -12.30 12.44
CA GLY A 157 3.66 -13.62 12.66
C GLY A 157 3.15 -14.20 11.34
N THR A 158 1.87 -14.50 11.28
CA THR A 158 1.22 -15.04 10.07
C THR A 158 0.79 -13.97 9.07
N ASN A 159 1.10 -12.69 9.29
CA ASN A 159 0.66 -11.62 8.41
C ASN A 159 1.79 -11.20 7.46
N ALA A 160 1.53 -11.20 6.16
CA ALA A 160 2.43 -10.70 5.13
C ALA A 160 2.08 -9.26 4.77
N ILE A 161 3.05 -8.37 4.70
CA ILE A 161 2.87 -6.96 4.38
C ILE A 161 3.82 -6.57 3.24
N CYS A 162 3.27 -5.90 2.24
CA CYS A 162 3.99 -5.23 1.17
C CYS A 162 3.61 -3.75 1.17
N VAL A 163 4.61 -2.88 1.15
CA VAL A 163 4.45 -1.45 0.92
C VAL A 163 5.16 -1.10 -0.38
N GLU A 164 4.47 -0.49 -1.31
CA GLU A 164 5.02 -0.03 -2.59
C GLU A 164 4.86 1.48 -2.68
N LEU A 165 5.95 2.19 -2.91
CA LEU A 165 5.97 3.60 -3.23
C LEU A 165 6.36 3.74 -4.70
N VAL A 166 5.55 4.44 -5.47
CA VAL A 166 5.86 4.82 -6.85
C VAL A 166 5.88 6.34 -6.98
N CYS A 167 6.85 6.85 -7.74
CA CYS A 167 7.09 8.28 -7.92
C CYS A 167 7.10 8.63 -9.40
N SER A 168 6.39 9.70 -9.77
CA SER A 168 6.44 10.28 -11.09
C SER A 168 7.73 11.10 -11.28
N ASP A 169 8.03 11.45 -12.53
CA ASP A 169 9.22 12.26 -12.86
C ASP A 169 9.18 13.68 -12.27
N THR A 170 8.01 14.13 -11.80
CA THR A 170 7.85 15.44 -11.14
C THR A 170 8.06 15.39 -9.63
N PHE A 171 8.16 14.20 -9.06
CA PHE A 171 8.44 14.04 -7.63
C PHE A 171 9.87 14.47 -7.33
N ALA A 172 10.02 15.49 -6.49
CA ALA A 172 11.33 16.09 -6.17
C ALA A 172 12.02 15.47 -4.94
N GLY A 173 11.34 14.55 -4.24
CA GLY A 173 11.85 13.90 -3.03
C GLY A 173 12.73 12.67 -3.32
N ASP A 174 13.31 12.11 -2.26
CA ASP A 174 14.00 10.82 -2.33
C ASP A 174 13.03 9.69 -1.97
N PRO A 175 12.74 8.77 -2.91
CA PRO A 175 11.78 7.69 -2.67
C PRO A 175 12.14 6.80 -1.48
N ARG A 176 13.44 6.60 -1.25
CA ARG A 176 13.89 5.76 -0.14
C ARG A 176 13.60 6.42 1.21
N SER A 177 13.98 7.69 1.39
CA SER A 177 13.72 8.42 2.63
C SER A 177 12.22 8.51 2.92
N LEU A 178 11.42 8.72 1.89
CA LEU A 178 9.96 8.76 1.99
C LEU A 178 9.37 7.40 2.42
N MET A 179 9.89 6.30 1.87
CA MET A 179 9.50 4.96 2.29
C MET A 179 9.86 4.70 3.75
N GLU A 180 11.09 5.05 4.17
CA GLU A 180 11.53 4.87 5.55
C GLU A 180 10.67 5.69 6.53
N GLU A 181 10.26 6.91 6.17
CA GLU A 181 9.33 7.74 6.93
C GLU A 181 7.95 7.06 7.06
N PHE A 182 7.37 6.59 5.95
CA PHE A 182 6.08 5.89 5.97
C PHE A 182 6.13 4.62 6.82
N LEU A 183 7.19 3.80 6.68
CA LEU A 183 7.37 2.60 7.49
C LEU A 183 7.49 2.92 8.99
N GLY A 184 8.07 4.09 9.32
CA GLY A 184 8.15 4.59 10.70
C GLY A 184 6.79 4.89 11.33
N GLY A 185 5.80 5.23 10.53
CA GLY A 185 4.41 5.47 10.93
C GLY A 185 3.51 4.23 10.90
N LEU A 186 4.03 3.03 10.59
CA LEU A 186 3.25 1.80 10.62
C LEU A 186 3.23 1.18 12.02
N HIS A 187 2.03 0.84 12.48
CA HIS A 187 1.77 0.20 13.77
C HIS A 187 1.16 -1.18 13.56
N PHE A 188 1.65 -2.13 14.34
CA PHE A 188 1.23 -3.53 14.29
C PHE A 188 0.59 -3.93 15.62
N SER A 189 -0.55 -4.60 15.58
CA SER A 189 -1.07 -5.28 16.77
C SER A 189 -0.29 -6.57 17.02
N GLU A 190 0.01 -6.84 18.27
CA GLU A 190 0.56 -8.12 18.72
C GLU A 190 -0.48 -9.26 18.70
#